data_2af8085261c91f7fb481edd00b4e9753
#
_entry.id   2af8085261c91f7fb481edd00b4e9753
#
_cell.length_a   1.000
_cell.length_b   1.000
_cell.length_c   1.000
_cell.angle_alpha   90.00
_cell.angle_beta   90.00
_cell.angle_gamma   90.00
#
_symmetry.space_group_name_H-M   'P 1'
#
loop_
_entity.id
_entity.type
_entity.pdbx_description
1 polymer ?
#
loop_
_entity_poly.entity_id
_entity_poly.type
_entity_poly.pdbx_seq_one_letter_code
_entity_poly.pdbx_strand_id
1 'polypeptide(L)'
;MKMMSGAAMVVEALKDVGVTHVFGYPGGAVLDIYDALFAQDDVKHVLVRHEQAAAHMADGYARSTGKTGTVLVTSGPGATNTLTGIATAYMDSIPMVILSGQVPSMHIGEDAFQETDMVGCSRPIVKHSFLVKRAVDIPDAIAKAYYIANTGRPGPVVVDLPKDIVNVMEEHPYVFPTDVSMRSYNPTVRGHMKQVKKAVASLKKAERPVLYVGGGAITAEASGLVTQLAELLQAPVTCTLMGLGAFPGTHEQFVGMLGMHGTLEANKTMHNSDCILALGARFDDRVTNNVEKFCPHADIIHVDIDPASISKTVNAHIPVVGSVETVLEQILNLLTPEELPEQKAKLADWWEQISQWRSRKCLNFEQGESVIKPQKVIESLYKHTNGEAYVSSDVGQHQMFAALYYPYDKPRRWINSGGLGTMGFGLPAAMGVQFAHPDATSVVVTGDGSIQMNIQELSTCLQYNLPVKIISLNNRALGMVRQWQDMIYKGRHSHSYMDSMPDFVKLAEAYGHVGIKVDSLSELDAAMEKCFSITDRLVFMDIAVDQNEHVYPMQIKYGAMDDMRLSKTERT
;
A
#
# COMPACT_ATOMS: atom_id res chain seq x y z
N MET A 1 -14.32 -36.51 16.27
CA MET A 1 -13.85 -35.89 15.01
C MET A 1 -15.12 -35.40 14.29
N LYS A 2 -15.19 -34.12 13.95
CA LYS A 2 -16.38 -33.53 13.30
C LYS A 2 -16.36 -33.96 11.82
N MET A 3 -17.46 -34.50 11.32
CA MET A 3 -17.61 -34.83 9.91
C MET A 3 -18.28 -33.65 9.19
N MET A 4 -17.77 -33.25 8.05
CA MET A 4 -18.34 -32.15 7.27
C MET A 4 -17.92 -32.22 5.79
N SER A 5 -18.69 -31.54 4.93
CA SER A 5 -18.39 -31.44 3.49
C SER A 5 -17.14 -30.59 3.25
N GLY A 6 -16.53 -30.73 2.05
CA GLY A 6 -15.39 -29.90 1.65
C GLY A 6 -15.71 -28.40 1.69
N ALA A 7 -16.91 -28.00 1.29
CA ALA A 7 -17.36 -26.59 1.38
C ALA A 7 -17.43 -26.09 2.84
N ALA A 8 -18.01 -26.90 3.73
CA ALA A 8 -18.06 -26.57 5.16
C ALA A 8 -16.65 -26.50 5.78
N MET A 9 -15.72 -27.36 5.32
CA MET A 9 -14.31 -27.31 5.74
C MET A 9 -13.62 -25.99 5.37
N VAL A 10 -13.91 -25.45 4.18
CA VAL A 10 -13.38 -24.11 3.78
C VAL A 10 -13.84 -23.07 4.76
N VAL A 11 -15.13 -22.99 5.07
CA VAL A 11 -15.70 -21.97 5.97
C VAL A 11 -15.18 -22.14 7.39
N GLU A 12 -15.12 -23.36 7.90
CA GLU A 12 -14.62 -23.64 9.26
C GLU A 12 -13.12 -23.32 9.37
N ALA A 13 -12.30 -23.65 8.36
CA ALA A 13 -10.90 -23.30 8.32
C ALA A 13 -10.67 -21.77 8.29
N LEU A 14 -11.54 -21.01 7.60
CA LEU A 14 -11.50 -19.55 7.65
C LEU A 14 -11.79 -19.00 9.06
N LYS A 15 -12.71 -19.62 9.79
CA LYS A 15 -12.96 -19.26 11.21
C LYS A 15 -11.75 -19.58 12.08
N ASP A 16 -11.15 -20.75 11.90
CA ASP A 16 -9.99 -21.19 12.68
C ASP A 16 -8.76 -20.28 12.48
N VAL A 17 -8.58 -19.68 11.28
CA VAL A 17 -7.53 -18.67 11.05
C VAL A 17 -7.97 -17.23 11.42
N GLY A 18 -9.19 -17.04 11.95
CA GLY A 18 -9.68 -15.76 12.45
C GLY A 18 -10.16 -14.78 11.38
N VAL A 19 -10.62 -15.27 10.23
CA VAL A 19 -11.21 -14.45 9.17
C VAL A 19 -12.60 -13.96 9.59
N THR A 20 -12.83 -12.66 9.45
CA THR A 20 -14.14 -12.05 9.71
C THR A 20 -14.85 -11.59 8.44
N HIS A 21 -14.09 -11.26 7.40
CA HIS A 21 -14.61 -10.76 6.12
C HIS A 21 -13.95 -11.47 4.95
N VAL A 22 -14.78 -11.85 3.98
CA VAL A 22 -14.37 -12.40 2.67
C VAL A 22 -14.94 -11.51 1.58
N PHE A 23 -14.09 -10.99 0.71
CA PHE A 23 -14.50 -10.16 -0.43
C PHE A 23 -14.59 -11.04 -1.68
N GLY A 24 -15.68 -10.97 -2.42
CA GLY A 24 -15.78 -11.89 -3.54
C GLY A 24 -17.03 -11.76 -4.40
N TYR A 25 -17.13 -12.66 -5.36
CA TYR A 25 -18.23 -12.75 -6.29
C TYR A 25 -18.60 -14.21 -6.55
N PRO A 26 -19.88 -14.61 -6.40
CA PRO A 26 -20.32 -15.99 -6.59
C PRO A 26 -20.26 -16.43 -8.05
N GLY A 27 -20.12 -17.74 -8.25
CA GLY A 27 -20.20 -18.38 -9.55
C GLY A 27 -20.23 -19.90 -9.43
N GLY A 28 -20.45 -20.60 -10.53
CA GLY A 28 -20.79 -22.01 -10.56
C GLY A 28 -19.83 -22.96 -9.84
N ALA A 29 -18.52 -22.65 -9.83
CA ALA A 29 -17.52 -23.52 -9.20
C ALA A 29 -17.47 -23.41 -7.67
N VAL A 30 -18.04 -22.34 -7.09
CA VAL A 30 -17.96 -22.06 -5.64
C VAL A 30 -19.32 -22.01 -4.94
N LEU A 31 -20.41 -22.40 -5.62
CA LEU A 31 -21.76 -22.36 -5.04
C LEU A 31 -21.87 -23.17 -3.76
N ASP A 32 -21.19 -24.30 -3.66
CA ASP A 32 -21.20 -25.14 -2.46
C ASP A 32 -20.56 -24.41 -1.27
N ILE A 33 -19.51 -23.61 -1.50
CA ILE A 33 -18.89 -22.76 -0.46
C ILE A 33 -19.85 -21.62 -0.06
N TYR A 34 -20.57 -21.03 -1.01
CA TYR A 34 -21.58 -19.99 -0.72
C TYR A 34 -22.76 -20.53 0.07
N ASP A 35 -23.18 -21.78 -0.17
CA ASP A 35 -24.19 -22.46 0.65
C ASP A 35 -23.70 -22.67 2.09
N ALA A 36 -22.45 -23.10 2.26
CA ALA A 36 -21.84 -23.22 3.59
C ALA A 36 -21.66 -21.85 4.30
N LEU A 37 -21.39 -20.77 3.56
CA LEU A 37 -21.35 -19.39 4.10
C LEU A 37 -22.73 -18.94 4.58
N PHE A 38 -23.81 -19.30 3.86
CA PHE A 38 -25.16 -18.95 4.26
C PHE A 38 -25.60 -19.59 5.58
N ALA A 39 -25.04 -20.72 5.94
CA ALA A 39 -25.37 -21.48 7.15
C ALA A 39 -24.72 -20.93 8.45
N GLN A 40 -23.99 -19.80 8.39
CA GLN A 40 -23.26 -19.25 9.54
C GLN A 40 -23.13 -17.71 9.45
N ASP A 41 -22.80 -17.04 10.58
CA ASP A 41 -22.71 -15.58 10.70
C ASP A 41 -21.31 -15.07 11.11
N ASP A 42 -20.35 -15.95 11.40
CA ASP A 42 -19.03 -15.57 11.90
C ASP A 42 -18.15 -14.95 10.81
N VAL A 43 -18.20 -15.53 9.59
CA VAL A 43 -17.48 -15.04 8.41
C VAL A 43 -18.47 -14.32 7.50
N LYS A 44 -18.31 -13.01 7.36
CA LYS A 44 -19.18 -12.16 6.53
C LYS A 44 -18.65 -12.09 5.11
N HIS A 45 -19.51 -12.38 4.13
CA HIS A 45 -19.18 -12.19 2.73
C HIS A 45 -19.59 -10.80 2.24
N VAL A 46 -18.68 -10.12 1.53
CA VAL A 46 -18.93 -8.83 0.88
C VAL A 46 -19.01 -9.05 -0.63
N LEU A 47 -20.21 -8.84 -1.18
CA LEU A 47 -20.46 -8.96 -2.60
C LEU A 47 -19.97 -7.72 -3.35
N VAL A 48 -18.94 -7.87 -4.15
CA VAL A 48 -18.40 -6.84 -5.04
C VAL A 48 -19.16 -6.79 -6.38
N ARG A 49 -18.77 -5.88 -7.27
CA ARG A 49 -19.30 -5.81 -8.64
C ARG A 49 -18.26 -6.26 -9.68
N HIS A 50 -17.01 -6.41 -9.25
CA HIS A 50 -15.93 -6.95 -10.07
C HIS A 50 -14.87 -7.59 -9.17
N GLU A 51 -14.31 -8.73 -9.56
CA GLU A 51 -13.38 -9.50 -8.73
C GLU A 51 -12.03 -8.78 -8.49
N GLN A 52 -11.62 -7.92 -9.41
CA GLN A 52 -10.47 -7.04 -9.18
C GLN A 52 -10.70 -6.14 -7.95
N ALA A 53 -11.91 -5.62 -7.80
CA ALA A 53 -12.28 -4.83 -6.64
C ALA A 53 -12.25 -5.66 -5.35
N ALA A 54 -12.65 -6.94 -5.38
CA ALA A 54 -12.52 -7.83 -4.23
C ALA A 54 -11.07 -7.93 -3.74
N ALA A 55 -10.13 -8.11 -4.68
CA ALA A 55 -8.71 -8.17 -4.35
C ALA A 55 -8.20 -6.83 -3.79
N HIS A 56 -8.61 -5.68 -4.34
CA HIS A 56 -8.24 -4.37 -3.80
C HIS A 56 -8.90 -4.05 -2.45
N MET A 57 -10.13 -4.53 -2.20
CA MET A 57 -10.76 -4.43 -0.87
C MET A 57 -9.98 -5.24 0.17
N ALA A 58 -9.63 -6.49 -0.17
CA ALA A 58 -8.80 -7.34 0.66
C ALA A 58 -7.42 -6.72 0.93
N ASP A 59 -6.85 -6.05 -0.05
CA ASP A 59 -5.60 -5.30 0.06
C ASP A 59 -5.73 -4.12 1.05
N GLY A 60 -6.74 -3.25 0.88
CA GLY A 60 -7.01 -2.14 1.79
C GLY A 60 -7.30 -2.58 3.23
N TYR A 61 -8.06 -3.68 3.38
CA TYR A 61 -8.29 -4.33 4.67
C TYR A 61 -6.97 -4.76 5.32
N ALA A 62 -6.11 -5.45 4.55
CA ALA A 62 -4.84 -5.95 5.07
C ALA A 62 -3.87 -4.81 5.45
N ARG A 63 -3.75 -3.76 4.63
CA ARG A 63 -2.88 -2.61 4.93
C ARG A 63 -3.30 -1.88 6.20
N SER A 64 -4.62 -1.67 6.37
CA SER A 64 -5.14 -0.92 7.52
C SER A 64 -5.13 -1.70 8.83
N THR A 65 -5.26 -3.03 8.78
CA THR A 65 -5.35 -3.89 9.97
C THR A 65 -4.07 -4.64 10.31
N GLY A 66 -3.19 -4.89 9.33
CA GLY A 66 -2.08 -5.83 9.46
C GLY A 66 -2.48 -7.31 9.38
N LYS A 67 -3.78 -7.61 9.17
CA LYS A 67 -4.29 -8.97 9.02
C LYS A 67 -4.35 -9.38 7.56
N THR A 68 -4.38 -10.68 7.28
CA THR A 68 -4.52 -11.17 5.89
C THR A 68 -5.87 -10.81 5.30
N GLY A 69 -5.87 -10.20 4.12
CA GLY A 69 -7.07 -10.02 3.31
C GLY A 69 -7.50 -11.34 2.65
N THR A 70 -8.80 -11.58 2.56
CA THR A 70 -9.36 -12.84 2.02
C THR A 70 -10.28 -12.58 0.84
N VAL A 71 -10.03 -13.28 -0.26
CA VAL A 71 -10.81 -13.19 -1.50
C VAL A 71 -11.41 -14.55 -1.83
N LEU A 72 -12.68 -14.60 -2.27
CA LEU A 72 -13.33 -15.79 -2.76
C LEU A 72 -13.98 -15.51 -4.12
N VAL A 73 -13.55 -16.23 -5.16
CA VAL A 73 -14.01 -16.05 -6.53
C VAL A 73 -14.22 -17.39 -7.23
N THR A 74 -15.05 -17.37 -8.27
CA THR A 74 -15.28 -18.56 -9.10
C THR A 74 -14.10 -18.82 -10.06
N SER A 75 -14.15 -19.93 -10.77
CA SER A 75 -13.19 -20.31 -11.82
C SER A 75 -13.23 -19.38 -13.04
N GLY A 76 -12.30 -19.58 -13.95
CA GLY A 76 -12.25 -18.89 -15.24
C GLY A 76 -12.15 -17.36 -15.07
N PRO A 77 -13.11 -16.59 -15.60
CA PRO A 77 -13.06 -15.13 -15.56
C PRO A 77 -13.08 -14.57 -14.13
N GLY A 78 -13.72 -15.23 -13.17
CA GLY A 78 -13.69 -14.83 -11.77
C GLY A 78 -12.28 -14.86 -11.18
N ALA A 79 -11.55 -15.93 -11.42
CA ALA A 79 -10.16 -16.07 -11.01
C ALA A 79 -9.24 -15.08 -11.74
N THR A 80 -9.31 -15.02 -13.08
CA THR A 80 -8.42 -14.16 -13.88
C THR A 80 -8.62 -12.67 -13.61
N ASN A 81 -9.83 -12.22 -13.29
CA ASN A 81 -10.10 -10.83 -12.90
C ASN A 81 -9.38 -10.40 -11.62
N THR A 82 -8.92 -11.33 -10.78
CA THR A 82 -8.16 -10.99 -9.55
C THR A 82 -6.68 -10.73 -9.80
N LEU A 83 -6.12 -11.09 -10.95
CA LEU A 83 -4.66 -11.10 -11.19
C LEU A 83 -4.02 -9.73 -11.01
N THR A 84 -4.65 -8.64 -11.45
CA THR A 84 -4.15 -7.29 -11.22
C THR A 84 -4.06 -6.96 -9.72
N GLY A 85 -5.09 -7.32 -8.95
CA GLY A 85 -5.09 -7.12 -7.50
C GLY A 85 -4.05 -7.98 -6.79
N ILE A 86 -3.87 -9.23 -7.21
CA ILE A 86 -2.82 -10.12 -6.71
C ILE A 86 -1.43 -9.55 -6.99
N ALA A 87 -1.18 -9.06 -8.20
CA ALA A 87 0.08 -8.44 -8.57
C ALA A 87 0.36 -7.16 -7.75
N THR A 88 -0.68 -6.36 -7.47
CA THR A 88 -0.59 -5.19 -6.59
C THR A 88 -0.14 -5.59 -5.18
N ALA A 89 -0.80 -6.57 -4.58
CA ALA A 89 -0.45 -7.08 -3.26
C ALA A 89 0.97 -7.69 -3.23
N TYR A 90 1.37 -8.41 -4.27
CA TYR A 90 2.71 -8.99 -4.38
C TYR A 90 3.81 -7.92 -4.41
N MET A 91 3.64 -6.90 -5.25
CA MET A 91 4.63 -5.83 -5.40
C MET A 91 4.82 -5.02 -4.11
N ASP A 92 3.76 -4.84 -3.34
CA ASP A 92 3.77 -4.06 -2.09
C ASP A 92 3.90 -4.92 -0.83
N SER A 93 4.06 -6.25 -0.99
CA SER A 93 4.23 -7.19 0.14
C SER A 93 3.03 -7.20 1.09
N ILE A 94 1.81 -7.28 0.55
CA ILE A 94 0.57 -7.29 1.32
C ILE A 94 0.07 -8.72 1.49
N PRO A 95 -0.21 -9.18 2.73
CA PRO A 95 -0.69 -10.52 2.97
C PRO A 95 -2.13 -10.68 2.46
N MET A 96 -2.33 -11.63 1.55
CA MET A 96 -3.64 -11.92 0.95
C MET A 96 -3.77 -13.41 0.65
N VAL A 97 -4.95 -13.98 0.91
CA VAL A 97 -5.29 -15.33 0.49
C VAL A 97 -6.45 -15.27 -0.48
N ILE A 98 -6.26 -15.87 -1.65
CA ILE A 98 -7.25 -15.94 -2.70
C ILE A 98 -7.74 -17.38 -2.80
N LEU A 99 -9.00 -17.59 -2.45
CA LEU A 99 -9.71 -18.84 -2.66
C LEU A 99 -10.35 -18.78 -4.05
N SER A 100 -9.81 -19.54 -4.98
CA SER A 100 -10.28 -19.61 -6.36
C SER A 100 -11.03 -20.93 -6.57
N GLY A 101 -12.24 -20.86 -7.11
CA GLY A 101 -12.91 -22.06 -7.61
C GLY A 101 -12.21 -22.60 -8.84
N GLN A 102 -12.30 -23.90 -9.06
CA GLN A 102 -11.80 -24.59 -10.24
C GLN A 102 -12.85 -25.56 -10.77
N VAL A 103 -12.75 -25.91 -12.04
CA VAL A 103 -13.57 -26.99 -12.65
C VAL A 103 -13.35 -28.31 -11.91
N PRO A 104 -14.26 -29.30 -11.98
CA PRO A 104 -14.02 -30.60 -11.38
C PRO A 104 -12.64 -31.17 -11.76
N SER A 105 -11.97 -31.82 -10.84
CA SER A 105 -10.59 -32.28 -10.99
C SER A 105 -10.36 -33.15 -12.24
N MET A 106 -11.37 -33.93 -12.63
CA MET A 106 -11.34 -34.79 -13.81
C MET A 106 -11.35 -34.00 -15.14
N HIS A 107 -11.78 -32.75 -15.14
CA HIS A 107 -11.89 -31.90 -16.34
C HIS A 107 -10.74 -30.87 -16.45
N ILE A 108 -9.82 -30.86 -15.49
CA ILE A 108 -8.66 -29.97 -15.57
C ILE A 108 -7.74 -30.40 -16.73
N GLY A 109 -7.51 -29.47 -17.68
CA GLY A 109 -6.71 -29.69 -18.88
C GLY A 109 -7.52 -30.17 -20.11
N GLU A 110 -8.85 -30.12 -20.03
CA GLU A 110 -9.76 -30.51 -21.13
C GLU A 110 -10.41 -29.30 -21.83
N ASP A 111 -9.97 -28.06 -21.50
CA ASP A 111 -10.63 -26.82 -21.97
C ASP A 111 -12.12 -26.75 -21.57
N ALA A 112 -12.44 -27.19 -20.36
CA ALA A 112 -13.79 -27.21 -19.85
C ALA A 112 -14.36 -25.78 -19.68
N PHE A 113 -15.69 -25.65 -19.65
CA PHE A 113 -16.35 -24.35 -19.49
C PHE A 113 -15.88 -23.63 -18.22
N GLN A 114 -15.37 -22.38 -18.38
CA GLN A 114 -14.79 -21.56 -17.34
C GLN A 114 -13.56 -22.21 -16.65
N GLU A 115 -12.82 -23.04 -17.37
CA GLU A 115 -11.50 -23.49 -16.90
C GLU A 115 -10.45 -22.40 -17.10
N THR A 116 -9.55 -22.26 -16.13
CA THR A 116 -8.31 -21.49 -16.26
C THR A 116 -7.26 -22.09 -15.33
N ASP A 117 -6.03 -22.25 -15.82
CA ASP A 117 -4.89 -22.60 -14.98
C ASP A 117 -4.51 -21.42 -14.07
N MET A 118 -5.27 -21.25 -12.99
CA MET A 118 -5.05 -20.15 -12.03
C MET A 118 -3.69 -20.27 -11.32
N VAL A 119 -3.22 -21.50 -11.08
CA VAL A 119 -1.88 -21.75 -10.51
C VAL A 119 -0.79 -21.27 -11.47
N GLY A 120 -0.91 -21.57 -12.75
CA GLY A 120 0.02 -21.12 -13.79
C GLY A 120 -0.01 -19.60 -13.98
N CYS A 121 -1.20 -19.01 -14.10
CA CYS A 121 -1.39 -17.56 -14.29
C CYS A 121 -0.86 -16.74 -13.10
N SER A 122 -1.06 -17.21 -11.87
CA SER A 122 -0.65 -16.49 -10.66
C SER A 122 0.80 -16.72 -10.24
N ARG A 123 1.46 -17.77 -10.70
CA ARG A 123 2.81 -18.19 -10.28
C ARG A 123 3.84 -17.08 -10.16
N PRO A 124 3.99 -16.13 -11.10
CA PRO A 124 5.01 -15.08 -11.01
C PRO A 124 4.66 -13.96 -10.03
N ILE A 125 3.43 -13.91 -9.54
CA ILE A 125 2.89 -12.80 -8.72
C ILE A 125 2.32 -13.26 -7.37
N VAL A 126 2.68 -14.47 -6.92
CA VAL A 126 2.31 -15.00 -5.60
C VAL A 126 3.52 -15.56 -4.87
N LYS A 127 3.43 -15.66 -3.56
CA LYS A 127 4.43 -16.38 -2.77
C LYS A 127 4.32 -17.89 -2.95
N HIS A 128 3.08 -18.40 -3.04
CA HIS A 128 2.78 -19.80 -3.25
C HIS A 128 1.38 -19.99 -3.82
N SER A 129 1.15 -21.15 -4.41
CA SER A 129 -0.19 -21.59 -4.86
C SER A 129 -0.41 -23.05 -4.52
N PHE A 130 -1.63 -23.37 -4.09
CA PHE A 130 -2.09 -24.74 -3.82
C PHE A 130 -3.18 -25.11 -4.79
N LEU A 131 -3.09 -26.27 -5.42
CA LEU A 131 -4.23 -26.97 -6.03
C LEU A 131 -4.65 -28.10 -5.09
N VAL A 132 -5.79 -27.95 -4.43
CA VAL A 132 -6.28 -28.94 -3.46
C VAL A 132 -6.83 -30.15 -4.18
N LYS A 133 -6.38 -31.36 -3.82
CA LYS A 133 -6.71 -32.61 -4.51
C LYS A 133 -7.64 -33.53 -3.72
N ARG A 134 -7.81 -33.29 -2.42
CA ARG A 134 -8.69 -34.09 -1.54
C ARG A 134 -9.35 -33.15 -0.51
N ALA A 135 -10.60 -33.38 -0.19
CA ALA A 135 -11.33 -32.58 0.79
C ALA A 135 -10.63 -32.52 2.17
N VAL A 136 -10.05 -33.63 2.62
CA VAL A 136 -9.32 -33.69 3.90
C VAL A 136 -8.05 -32.82 3.96
N ASP A 137 -7.54 -32.37 2.80
CA ASP A 137 -6.36 -31.50 2.72
C ASP A 137 -6.72 -30.00 2.80
N ILE A 138 -8.03 -29.64 2.70
CA ILE A 138 -8.49 -28.24 2.74
C ILE A 138 -8.03 -27.49 3.98
N PRO A 139 -8.22 -28.00 5.20
CA PRO A 139 -7.82 -27.29 6.42
C PRO A 139 -6.30 -27.00 6.48
N ASP A 140 -5.49 -27.98 6.10
CA ASP A 140 -4.03 -27.85 6.05
C ASP A 140 -3.57 -26.86 4.97
N ALA A 141 -4.18 -26.89 3.78
CA ALA A 141 -3.87 -25.96 2.70
C ALA A 141 -4.20 -24.51 3.09
N ILE A 142 -5.35 -24.28 3.72
CA ILE A 142 -5.76 -22.94 4.21
C ILE A 142 -4.83 -22.48 5.33
N ALA A 143 -4.55 -23.31 6.33
CA ALA A 143 -3.62 -22.95 7.41
C ALA A 143 -2.24 -22.56 6.87
N LYS A 144 -1.69 -23.35 5.92
CA LYS A 144 -0.42 -23.05 5.26
C LYS A 144 -0.48 -21.79 4.42
N ALA A 145 -1.58 -21.52 3.70
CA ALA A 145 -1.75 -20.33 2.89
C ALA A 145 -1.67 -19.06 3.75
N TYR A 146 -2.36 -19.03 4.89
CA TYR A 146 -2.31 -17.90 5.82
C TYR A 146 -0.95 -17.77 6.49
N TYR A 147 -0.32 -18.88 6.86
CA TYR A 147 1.04 -18.87 7.42
C TYR A 147 2.04 -18.27 6.42
N ILE A 148 2.04 -18.72 5.16
CA ILE A 148 2.95 -18.22 4.12
C ILE A 148 2.64 -16.75 3.81
N ALA A 149 1.36 -16.37 3.73
CA ALA A 149 0.98 -14.99 3.42
C ALA A 149 1.52 -13.99 4.45
N ASN A 150 1.54 -14.35 5.74
CA ASN A 150 1.89 -13.45 6.85
C ASN A 150 3.35 -13.52 7.30
N THR A 151 4.09 -14.58 7.00
CA THR A 151 5.45 -14.76 7.53
C THR A 151 6.53 -14.46 6.49
N GLY A 152 7.76 -14.18 6.94
CA GLY A 152 8.79 -13.66 6.06
C GLY A 152 8.38 -12.33 5.43
N ARG A 153 8.74 -12.08 4.19
CA ARG A 153 8.16 -10.98 3.41
C ARG A 153 6.70 -11.32 3.11
N PRO A 154 5.71 -10.58 3.61
CA PRO A 154 4.30 -10.88 3.35
C PRO A 154 3.95 -10.83 1.86
N GLY A 155 2.84 -11.46 1.49
CA GLY A 155 2.38 -11.43 0.10
C GLY A 155 1.24 -12.41 -0.17
N PRO A 156 0.68 -12.39 -1.39
CA PRO A 156 -0.48 -13.18 -1.76
C PRO A 156 -0.16 -14.68 -1.91
N VAL A 157 -1.16 -15.50 -1.58
CA VAL A 157 -1.17 -16.94 -1.79
C VAL A 157 -2.49 -17.34 -2.42
N VAL A 158 -2.47 -18.20 -3.44
CA VAL A 158 -3.66 -18.73 -4.09
C VAL A 158 -3.94 -20.14 -3.59
N VAL A 159 -5.19 -20.42 -3.28
CA VAL A 159 -5.71 -21.78 -3.00
C VAL A 159 -6.78 -22.08 -4.05
N ASP A 160 -6.46 -22.96 -4.98
CA ASP A 160 -7.34 -23.37 -6.07
C ASP A 160 -8.14 -24.60 -5.66
N LEU A 161 -9.47 -24.50 -5.69
CA LEU A 161 -10.43 -25.42 -5.08
C LEU A 161 -11.32 -26.05 -6.16
N PRO A 162 -11.00 -27.28 -6.65
CA PRO A 162 -11.85 -27.97 -7.60
C PRO A 162 -13.25 -28.25 -7.05
N LYS A 163 -14.27 -28.12 -7.91
CA LYS A 163 -15.68 -28.21 -7.53
C LYS A 163 -16.05 -29.54 -6.88
N ASP A 164 -15.49 -30.65 -7.36
CA ASP A 164 -15.71 -31.98 -6.80
C ASP A 164 -15.10 -32.16 -5.40
N ILE A 165 -14.03 -31.42 -5.10
CA ILE A 165 -13.35 -31.46 -3.79
C ILE A 165 -14.14 -30.68 -2.73
N VAL A 166 -14.83 -29.60 -3.09
CA VAL A 166 -15.67 -28.80 -2.18
C VAL A 166 -17.12 -29.27 -2.13
N ASN A 167 -17.43 -30.40 -2.75
CA ASN A 167 -18.78 -30.96 -2.86
C ASN A 167 -19.48 -31.04 -1.49
N VAL A 168 -20.75 -30.63 -1.43
CA VAL A 168 -21.58 -30.68 -0.22
C VAL A 168 -22.16 -32.07 0.08
N MET A 169 -22.15 -32.98 -0.89
CA MET A 169 -22.80 -34.30 -0.76
C MET A 169 -21.94 -35.35 -0.07
N GLU A 170 -20.65 -35.09 0.12
CA GLU A 170 -19.71 -36.01 0.77
C GLU A 170 -19.14 -35.41 2.02
N GLU A 171 -19.17 -36.17 3.13
CA GLU A 171 -18.61 -35.75 4.40
C GLU A 171 -17.26 -36.43 4.68
N HIS A 172 -16.31 -35.65 5.17
CA HIS A 172 -14.97 -36.09 5.51
C HIS A 172 -14.60 -35.61 6.94
N PRO A 173 -13.62 -36.25 7.59
CA PRO A 173 -13.18 -35.84 8.91
C PRO A 173 -12.45 -34.49 8.84
N TYR A 174 -12.91 -33.51 9.63
CA TYR A 174 -12.28 -32.21 9.78
C TYR A 174 -11.20 -32.26 10.85
N VAL A 175 -9.98 -31.86 10.50
CA VAL A 175 -8.87 -31.69 11.44
C VAL A 175 -8.10 -30.44 11.03
N PHE A 176 -8.20 -29.38 11.86
CA PHE A 176 -7.40 -28.20 11.65
C PHE A 176 -6.02 -28.37 12.33
N PRO A 177 -4.89 -28.04 11.66
CA PRO A 177 -3.57 -28.20 12.26
C PRO A 177 -3.37 -27.22 13.42
N THR A 178 -2.88 -27.72 14.55
CA THR A 178 -2.57 -26.91 15.73
C THR A 178 -1.29 -26.09 15.57
N ASP A 179 -0.41 -26.48 14.66
CA ASP A 179 0.83 -25.80 14.31
C ASP A 179 1.14 -26.02 12.83
N VAL A 180 1.64 -24.97 12.17
CA VAL A 180 2.02 -25.04 10.76
C VAL A 180 3.54 -25.16 10.67
N SER A 181 4.00 -26.37 10.34
CA SER A 181 5.41 -26.64 10.09
C SER A 181 5.66 -26.94 8.62
N MET A 182 6.61 -26.24 8.02
CA MET A 182 6.98 -26.42 6.61
C MET A 182 8.47 -26.71 6.49
N ARG A 183 8.81 -27.84 5.85
CA ARG A 183 10.21 -28.32 5.74
C ARG A 183 11.15 -27.32 5.06
N SER A 184 10.67 -26.59 4.06
CA SER A 184 11.49 -25.73 3.20
C SER A 184 11.21 -24.23 3.35
N TYR A 185 10.38 -23.85 4.33
CA TYR A 185 10.01 -22.46 4.55
C TYR A 185 10.19 -22.05 6.01
N ASN A 186 11.31 -21.40 6.30
CA ASN A 186 11.70 -20.96 7.64
C ASN A 186 12.26 -19.54 7.55
N PRO A 187 11.43 -18.50 7.64
CA PRO A 187 11.87 -17.11 7.58
C PRO A 187 12.85 -16.76 8.71
N THR A 188 13.91 -16.03 8.38
CA THR A 188 14.85 -15.50 9.37
C THR A 188 14.28 -14.23 9.98
N VAL A 189 13.91 -14.25 11.26
CA VAL A 189 13.29 -13.13 11.96
C VAL A 189 14.34 -12.27 12.68
N ARG A 190 15.34 -12.88 13.32
CA ARG A 190 16.34 -12.17 14.13
C ARG A 190 17.62 -11.90 13.33
N GLY A 191 18.12 -10.67 13.43
CA GLY A 191 19.39 -10.28 12.82
C GLY A 191 20.58 -11.04 13.40
N HIS A 192 21.56 -11.36 12.54
CA HIS A 192 22.79 -12.01 13.00
C HIS A 192 23.61 -11.03 13.84
N MET A 193 23.87 -11.34 15.10
CA MET A 193 24.43 -10.41 16.10
C MET A 193 25.78 -9.77 15.68
N LYS A 194 26.62 -10.45 14.91
CA LYS A 194 27.86 -9.84 14.39
C LYS A 194 27.56 -8.70 13.41
N GLN A 195 26.53 -8.82 12.58
CA GLN A 195 26.12 -7.78 11.65
C GLN A 195 25.45 -6.62 12.38
N VAL A 196 24.60 -6.93 13.38
CA VAL A 196 23.99 -5.90 14.24
C VAL A 196 25.04 -5.08 14.97
N LYS A 197 26.08 -5.72 15.54
CA LYS A 197 27.21 -5.00 16.17
C LYS A 197 27.97 -4.12 15.18
N LYS A 198 28.18 -4.57 13.92
CA LYS A 198 28.80 -3.73 12.87
C LYS A 198 27.91 -2.53 12.53
N ALA A 199 26.59 -2.74 12.42
CA ALA A 199 25.63 -1.69 12.17
C ALA A 199 25.68 -0.60 13.25
N VAL A 200 25.66 -1.01 14.55
CA VAL A 200 25.79 -0.08 15.68
C VAL A 200 27.11 0.68 15.64
N ALA A 201 28.22 0.00 15.35
CA ALA A 201 29.54 0.66 15.26
C ALA A 201 29.58 1.69 14.12
N SER A 202 28.96 1.39 12.95
CA SER A 202 28.87 2.34 11.84
C SER A 202 28.00 3.54 12.20
N LEU A 203 26.83 3.32 12.82
CA LEU A 203 25.94 4.42 13.27
C LEU A 203 26.61 5.33 14.31
N LYS A 204 27.35 4.75 15.29
CA LYS A 204 28.10 5.54 16.28
C LYS A 204 29.23 6.37 15.66
N LYS A 205 29.84 5.90 14.58
CA LYS A 205 30.92 6.59 13.87
C LYS A 205 30.39 7.69 12.94
N ALA A 206 29.20 7.54 12.39
CA ALA A 206 28.63 8.42 11.38
C ALA A 206 28.54 9.89 11.82
N GLU A 207 28.89 10.82 10.95
CA GLU A 207 28.77 12.27 11.13
C GLU A 207 27.54 12.83 10.43
N ARG A 208 27.03 12.09 9.42
CA ARG A 208 25.87 12.46 8.61
C ARG A 208 24.94 11.25 8.41
N PRO A 209 24.47 10.62 9.52
CA PRO A 209 23.57 9.48 9.41
C PRO A 209 22.20 9.89 8.91
N VAL A 210 21.49 8.92 8.29
CA VAL A 210 20.06 9.04 7.96
C VAL A 210 19.35 7.70 8.17
N LEU A 211 18.14 7.75 8.73
CA LEU A 211 17.23 6.59 8.77
C LEU A 211 16.35 6.61 7.52
N TYR A 212 16.46 5.57 6.70
CA TYR A 212 15.69 5.40 5.48
C TYR A 212 14.62 4.32 5.70
N VAL A 213 13.36 4.75 5.89
CA VAL A 213 12.28 3.88 6.37
C VAL A 213 11.34 3.51 5.24
N GLY A 214 11.19 2.22 5.00
CA GLY A 214 10.27 1.67 4.01
C GLY A 214 9.02 1.04 4.62
N GLY A 215 8.13 0.52 3.77
CA GLY A 215 6.89 -0.14 4.16
C GLY A 215 7.10 -1.36 5.07
N GLY A 216 8.27 -2.01 5.01
CA GLY A 216 8.61 -3.13 5.89
C GLY A 216 8.64 -2.76 7.38
N ALA A 217 8.90 -1.50 7.73
CA ALA A 217 8.83 -1.03 9.11
C ALA A 217 7.38 -0.97 9.63
N ILE A 218 6.41 -0.59 8.76
CA ILE A 218 4.97 -0.62 9.10
C ILE A 218 4.49 -2.06 9.24
N THR A 219 4.88 -2.92 8.30
CA THR A 219 4.48 -4.33 8.30
C THR A 219 5.01 -5.08 9.52
N ALA A 220 6.23 -4.76 9.96
CA ALA A 220 6.85 -5.31 11.15
C ALA A 220 6.38 -4.65 12.47
N GLU A 221 5.42 -3.72 12.43
CA GLU A 221 4.91 -2.97 13.59
C GLU A 221 6.01 -2.21 14.37
N ALA A 222 7.07 -1.81 13.67
CA ALA A 222 8.29 -1.26 14.25
C ALA A 222 8.30 0.28 14.37
N SER A 223 7.19 0.97 14.05
CA SER A 223 7.14 2.46 13.98
C SER A 223 7.58 3.12 15.28
N GLY A 224 7.16 2.61 16.45
CA GLY A 224 7.60 3.11 17.76
C GLY A 224 9.10 2.95 17.99
N LEU A 225 9.68 1.82 17.56
CA LEU A 225 11.13 1.56 17.67
C LEU A 225 11.94 2.43 16.71
N VAL A 226 11.39 2.74 15.52
CA VAL A 226 12.00 3.70 14.58
C VAL A 226 12.07 5.08 15.22
N THR A 227 10.99 5.55 15.83
CA THR A 227 10.95 6.85 16.53
C THR A 227 11.94 6.87 17.69
N GLN A 228 11.94 5.85 18.53
CA GLN A 228 12.88 5.72 19.64
C GLN A 228 14.35 5.75 19.17
N LEU A 229 14.68 5.04 18.09
CA LEU A 229 16.03 5.03 17.53
C LEU A 229 16.42 6.39 16.94
N ALA A 230 15.51 7.04 16.22
CA ALA A 230 15.75 8.35 15.63
C ALA A 230 16.02 9.40 16.72
N GLU A 231 15.21 9.42 17.78
CA GLU A 231 15.38 10.32 18.92
C GLU A 231 16.69 10.03 19.68
N LEU A 232 17.02 8.74 19.87
CA LEU A 232 18.26 8.33 20.54
C LEU A 232 19.50 8.78 19.75
N LEU A 233 19.49 8.58 18.44
CA LEU A 233 20.61 8.95 17.55
C LEU A 233 20.58 10.43 17.14
N GLN A 234 19.50 11.16 17.41
CA GLN A 234 19.26 12.52 16.89
C GLN A 234 19.40 12.59 15.36
N ALA A 235 19.09 11.50 14.65
CA ALA A 235 19.29 11.37 13.22
C ALA A 235 18.07 11.82 12.42
N PRO A 236 18.23 12.42 11.23
CA PRO A 236 17.12 12.70 10.33
C PRO A 236 16.49 11.40 9.82
N VAL A 237 15.18 11.46 9.58
CA VAL A 237 14.38 10.35 9.07
C VAL A 237 13.71 10.72 7.76
N THR A 238 13.83 9.86 6.78
CA THR A 238 13.07 9.95 5.53
C THR A 238 12.31 8.66 5.27
N CYS A 239 11.12 8.77 4.69
CA CYS A 239 10.28 7.62 4.38
C CYS A 239 10.12 7.44 2.87
N THR A 240 10.01 6.17 2.44
CA THR A 240 9.52 5.87 1.09
C THR A 240 8.03 6.22 0.98
N LEU A 241 7.50 6.26 -0.25
CA LEU A 241 6.06 6.35 -0.48
C LEU A 241 5.28 5.31 0.34
N MET A 242 5.79 4.06 0.42
CA MET A 242 5.16 2.99 1.20
C MET A 242 5.43 3.07 2.69
N GLY A 243 6.40 3.88 3.11
CA GLY A 243 6.80 4.05 4.50
C GLY A 243 6.17 5.25 5.20
N LEU A 244 5.37 6.08 4.49
CA LEU A 244 4.69 7.23 5.09
C LEU A 244 3.81 6.80 6.27
N GLY A 245 3.98 7.50 7.41
CA GLY A 245 3.35 7.15 8.68
C GLY A 245 4.14 6.15 9.54
N ALA A 246 5.21 5.52 9.03
CA ALA A 246 6.12 4.72 9.87
C ALA A 246 6.88 5.58 10.88
N PHE A 247 7.09 6.82 10.53
CA PHE A 247 7.61 7.88 11.39
C PHE A 247 6.68 9.08 11.25
N PRO A 248 6.35 9.82 12.36
CA PRO A 248 5.37 10.91 12.27
C PRO A 248 5.81 12.01 11.31
N GLY A 249 4.92 12.37 10.37
CA GLY A 249 5.17 13.37 9.34
C GLY A 249 5.35 14.80 9.88
N THR A 250 4.83 15.08 11.08
CA THR A 250 4.97 16.37 11.78
C THR A 250 6.18 16.44 12.71
N HIS A 251 6.93 15.34 12.88
CA HIS A 251 8.09 15.29 13.77
C HIS A 251 9.25 16.13 13.23
N GLU A 252 9.97 16.85 14.11
CA GLU A 252 11.08 17.75 13.72
C GLU A 252 12.22 17.06 12.97
N GLN A 253 12.48 15.77 13.26
CA GLN A 253 13.50 14.97 12.60
C GLN A 253 13.06 14.40 11.24
N PHE A 254 11.78 14.51 10.89
CA PHE A 254 11.29 14.07 9.59
C PHE A 254 11.71 15.06 8.49
N VAL A 255 12.46 14.58 7.48
CA VAL A 255 12.91 15.41 6.36
C VAL A 255 12.05 15.25 5.10
N GLY A 256 10.92 14.53 5.22
CA GLY A 256 9.98 14.33 4.12
C GLY A 256 10.13 12.97 3.43
N MET A 257 9.27 12.74 2.43
CA MET A 257 9.36 11.60 1.54
C MET A 257 10.55 11.80 0.58
N LEU A 258 11.31 10.72 0.31
CA LEU A 258 12.39 10.74 -0.67
C LEU A 258 11.96 10.16 -2.02
N GLY A 259 12.82 10.30 -3.02
CA GLY A 259 12.68 9.68 -4.33
C GLY A 259 12.27 10.64 -5.42
N MET A 260 11.69 10.12 -6.52
CA MET A 260 11.39 10.88 -7.74
C MET A 260 10.62 12.18 -7.47
N HIS A 261 9.60 12.12 -6.64
CA HIS A 261 8.81 13.27 -6.19
C HIS A 261 9.04 13.57 -4.70
N GLY A 262 10.22 13.21 -4.18
CA GLY A 262 10.60 13.51 -2.81
C GLY A 262 10.88 15.00 -2.58
N THR A 263 10.92 15.39 -1.30
CA THR A 263 11.33 16.74 -0.92
C THR A 263 12.81 16.99 -1.21
N LEU A 264 13.19 18.24 -1.41
CA LEU A 264 14.59 18.63 -1.64
C LEU A 264 15.48 18.20 -0.47
N GLU A 265 15.03 18.50 0.74
CA GLU A 265 15.76 18.17 1.97
C GLU A 265 15.90 16.66 2.17
N ALA A 266 14.90 15.85 1.85
CA ALA A 266 14.99 14.39 1.94
C ALA A 266 16.02 13.82 0.97
N ASN A 267 15.94 14.22 -0.30
CA ASN A 267 16.85 13.74 -1.33
C ASN A 267 18.29 14.21 -1.11
N LYS A 268 18.49 15.46 -0.66
CA LYS A 268 19.83 15.97 -0.32
C LYS A 268 20.39 15.33 0.94
N THR A 269 19.57 15.07 1.95
CA THR A 269 19.99 14.35 3.16
C THR A 269 20.46 12.95 2.81
N MET A 270 19.73 12.22 1.99
CA MET A 270 20.15 10.89 1.53
C MET A 270 21.44 10.95 0.74
N HIS A 271 21.53 11.83 -0.26
CA HIS A 271 22.67 11.91 -1.18
C HIS A 271 23.98 12.28 -0.46
N ASN A 272 23.91 13.17 0.53
CA ASN A 272 25.09 13.68 1.24
C ASN A 272 25.39 12.94 2.55
N SER A 273 24.63 11.89 2.88
CA SER A 273 24.87 11.07 4.06
C SER A 273 26.16 10.26 3.98
N ASP A 274 26.75 9.94 5.11
CA ASP A 274 27.88 9.01 5.24
C ASP A 274 27.46 7.62 5.76
N CYS A 275 26.25 7.52 6.33
CA CYS A 275 25.70 6.27 6.83
C CYS A 275 24.17 6.24 6.63
N ILE A 276 23.69 5.25 5.90
CA ILE A 276 22.25 5.01 5.67
C ILE A 276 21.84 3.75 6.42
N LEU A 277 20.90 3.89 7.35
CA LEU A 277 20.21 2.74 7.93
C LEU A 277 18.88 2.53 7.19
N ALA A 278 18.86 1.61 6.24
CA ALA A 278 17.67 1.24 5.49
C ALA A 278 16.87 0.18 6.25
N LEU A 279 15.62 0.50 6.60
CA LEU A 279 14.71 -0.28 7.42
C LEU A 279 13.51 -0.75 6.59
N GLY A 280 13.53 -1.99 6.11
CA GLY A 280 12.43 -2.56 5.32
C GLY A 280 12.14 -1.80 4.03
N ALA A 281 13.20 -1.33 3.35
CA ALA A 281 13.14 -0.61 2.10
C ALA A 281 13.90 -1.38 1.00
N ARG A 282 13.31 -1.47 -0.20
CA ARG A 282 13.86 -2.30 -1.29
C ARG A 282 14.71 -1.56 -2.32
N PHE A 283 15.01 -0.29 -2.11
CA PHE A 283 15.76 0.55 -3.05
C PHE A 283 15.15 0.56 -4.47
N ASP A 284 13.89 0.94 -4.53
CA ASP A 284 13.11 1.04 -5.76
C ASP A 284 13.73 2.03 -6.76
N ASP A 285 13.53 1.80 -8.07
CA ASP A 285 14.04 2.68 -9.13
C ASP A 285 13.46 4.10 -9.06
N ARG A 286 12.26 4.27 -8.49
CA ARG A 286 11.64 5.58 -8.20
C ARG A 286 12.35 6.33 -7.07
N VAL A 287 13.17 5.65 -6.29
CA VAL A 287 14.01 6.25 -5.25
C VAL A 287 15.45 6.42 -5.77
N THR A 288 16.04 5.36 -6.28
CA THR A 288 17.47 5.36 -6.65
C THR A 288 17.79 6.18 -7.91
N ASN A 289 16.84 6.31 -8.85
CA ASN A 289 17.05 6.91 -10.16
C ASN A 289 18.26 6.27 -10.86
N ASN A 290 19.42 6.93 -10.89
CA ASN A 290 20.67 6.34 -11.39
C ASN A 290 21.45 5.69 -10.24
N VAL A 291 21.50 4.35 -10.24
CA VAL A 291 22.13 3.56 -9.17
C VAL A 291 23.63 3.88 -9.01
N GLU A 292 24.35 4.18 -10.11
CA GLU A 292 25.79 4.52 -10.06
C GLU A 292 26.06 5.84 -9.33
N LYS A 293 25.05 6.72 -9.27
CA LYS A 293 25.14 8.02 -8.61
C LYS A 293 24.41 8.05 -7.26
N PHE A 294 23.85 6.92 -6.84
CA PHE A 294 23.04 6.86 -5.62
C PHE A 294 23.91 6.89 -4.37
N CYS A 295 23.82 7.93 -3.57
CA CYS A 295 24.46 8.08 -2.26
C CYS A 295 25.92 7.61 -2.22
N PRO A 296 26.82 8.18 -3.04
CA PRO A 296 28.16 7.61 -3.32
C PRO A 296 29.12 7.62 -2.12
N HIS A 297 28.77 8.34 -1.05
CA HIS A 297 29.61 8.51 0.14
C HIS A 297 29.11 7.72 1.35
N ALA A 298 27.98 7.03 1.23
CA ALA A 298 27.31 6.39 2.36
C ALA A 298 27.68 4.91 2.51
N ASP A 299 27.97 4.52 3.74
CA ASP A 299 27.90 3.13 4.15
C ASP A 299 26.42 2.73 4.30
N ILE A 300 25.97 1.72 3.56
CA ILE A 300 24.59 1.26 3.55
C ILE A 300 24.44 0.05 4.47
N ILE A 301 23.70 0.24 5.55
CA ILE A 301 23.20 -0.81 6.44
C ILE A 301 21.80 -1.18 5.95
N HIS A 302 21.60 -2.41 5.45
CA HIS A 302 20.32 -2.84 4.91
C HIS A 302 19.68 -3.90 5.79
N VAL A 303 18.60 -3.51 6.47
CA VAL A 303 17.77 -4.40 7.29
C VAL A 303 16.54 -4.79 6.48
N ASP A 304 16.42 -6.06 6.14
CA ASP A 304 15.27 -6.61 5.41
C ASP A 304 15.01 -8.05 5.84
N ILE A 305 13.73 -8.43 5.91
CA ILE A 305 13.31 -9.80 6.24
C ILE A 305 13.52 -10.76 5.08
N ASP A 306 13.55 -10.23 3.84
CA ASP A 306 13.75 -10.99 2.61
C ASP A 306 15.23 -10.98 2.20
N PRO A 307 15.95 -12.11 2.34
CA PRO A 307 17.35 -12.17 1.95
C PRO A 307 17.55 -11.91 0.45
N ALA A 308 16.54 -12.12 -0.40
CA ALA A 308 16.61 -11.85 -1.82
C ALA A 308 16.56 -10.35 -2.15
N SER A 309 16.11 -9.50 -1.23
CA SER A 309 16.12 -8.04 -1.37
C SER A 309 17.49 -7.43 -1.08
N ILE A 310 18.32 -8.09 -0.27
CA ILE A 310 19.64 -7.60 0.13
C ILE A 310 20.58 -7.55 -1.08
N SER A 311 21.17 -6.37 -1.31
CA SER A 311 22.08 -6.10 -2.44
C SER A 311 21.50 -6.36 -3.83
N LYS A 312 20.17 -6.40 -3.96
CA LYS A 312 19.50 -6.63 -5.24
C LYS A 312 19.63 -5.44 -6.20
N THR A 313 19.48 -4.22 -5.70
CA THR A 313 19.56 -2.98 -6.49
C THR A 313 20.80 -2.17 -6.14
N VAL A 314 21.01 -1.94 -4.84
CA VAL A 314 22.14 -1.19 -4.29
C VAL A 314 22.96 -2.12 -3.40
N ASN A 315 24.28 -2.05 -3.49
CA ASN A 315 25.15 -2.90 -2.68
C ASN A 315 25.06 -2.52 -1.19
N ALA A 316 24.73 -3.47 -0.34
CA ALA A 316 24.71 -3.29 1.11
C ALA A 316 26.10 -3.53 1.72
N HIS A 317 26.65 -2.52 2.38
CA HIS A 317 27.94 -2.66 3.10
C HIS A 317 27.78 -3.53 4.35
N ILE A 318 26.65 -3.39 5.03
CA ILE A 318 26.30 -4.18 6.22
C ILE A 318 24.90 -4.78 6.02
N PRO A 319 24.82 -6.02 5.48
CA PRO A 319 23.54 -6.73 5.34
C PRO A 319 23.08 -7.28 6.69
N VAL A 320 21.81 -7.06 7.04
CA VAL A 320 21.16 -7.62 8.24
C VAL A 320 19.83 -8.25 7.84
N VAL A 321 19.80 -9.56 7.64
CA VAL A 321 18.57 -10.30 7.37
C VAL A 321 17.82 -10.51 8.68
N GLY A 322 16.58 -10.01 8.75
CA GLY A 322 15.71 -10.11 9.92
C GLY A 322 14.54 -9.15 9.84
N SER A 323 13.56 -9.32 10.71
CA SER A 323 12.45 -8.37 10.88
C SER A 323 12.97 -7.03 11.38
N VAL A 324 12.42 -5.94 10.85
CA VAL A 324 12.79 -4.58 11.31
C VAL A 324 12.59 -4.44 12.81
N GLU A 325 11.49 -4.94 13.35
CA GLU A 325 11.19 -4.92 14.80
C GLU A 325 12.33 -5.56 15.61
N THR A 326 12.60 -6.84 15.38
CA THR A 326 13.59 -7.58 16.17
C THR A 326 15.02 -7.07 16.00
N VAL A 327 15.35 -6.56 14.80
CA VAL A 327 16.67 -5.96 14.55
C VAL A 327 16.80 -4.62 15.27
N LEU A 328 15.74 -3.79 15.27
CA LEU A 328 15.74 -2.53 16.02
C LEU A 328 15.85 -2.77 17.54
N GLU A 329 15.15 -3.75 18.10
CA GLU A 329 15.34 -4.16 19.50
C GLU A 329 16.79 -4.55 19.79
N GLN A 330 17.42 -5.33 18.89
CA GLN A 330 18.81 -5.72 19.03
C GLN A 330 19.77 -4.53 18.95
N ILE A 331 19.50 -3.54 18.09
CA ILE A 331 20.28 -2.30 17.96
C ILE A 331 20.14 -1.44 19.24
N LEU A 332 18.89 -1.19 19.66
CA LEU A 332 18.59 -0.38 20.84
C LEU A 332 19.22 -0.95 22.13
N ASN A 333 19.24 -2.27 22.28
CA ASN A 333 19.91 -2.94 23.40
C ASN A 333 21.45 -2.79 23.43
N LEU A 334 22.06 -2.33 22.33
CA LEU A 334 23.50 -2.06 22.21
C LEU A 334 23.85 -0.56 22.28
N LEU A 335 22.83 0.31 22.30
CA LEU A 335 22.98 1.74 22.43
C LEU A 335 22.67 2.16 23.89
N THR A 336 23.45 3.06 24.44
CA THR A 336 23.27 3.53 25.81
C THR A 336 22.83 5.00 25.83
N PRO A 337 21.85 5.39 26.68
CA PRO A 337 21.36 6.77 26.78
C PRO A 337 22.45 7.79 27.17
N GLU A 338 23.51 7.36 27.82
CA GLU A 338 24.61 8.22 28.26
C GLU A 338 25.39 8.82 27.08
N GLU A 339 25.25 8.26 25.87
CA GLU A 339 25.90 8.75 24.64
C GLU A 339 25.17 9.92 23.95
N LEU A 340 23.93 10.24 24.37
CA LEU A 340 23.05 11.22 23.73
C LEU A 340 23.60 12.67 23.66
N PRO A 341 24.20 13.25 24.73
CA PRO A 341 24.69 14.62 24.64
C PRO A 341 25.84 14.79 23.65
N GLU A 342 26.71 13.81 23.56
CA GLU A 342 27.81 13.76 22.58
C GLU A 342 27.29 13.62 21.15
N GLN A 343 26.28 12.77 20.93
CA GLN A 343 25.68 12.55 19.62
C GLN A 343 24.98 13.82 19.09
N LYS A 344 24.23 14.51 19.93
CA LYS A 344 23.58 15.77 19.55
C LYS A 344 24.58 16.85 19.14
N ALA A 345 25.67 17.01 19.87
CA ALA A 345 26.72 17.96 19.54
C ALA A 345 27.42 17.59 18.21
N LYS A 346 27.65 16.29 18.00
CA LYS A 346 28.29 15.77 16.80
C LYS A 346 27.49 16.02 15.52
N LEU A 347 26.15 16.00 15.58
CA LEU A 347 25.27 16.20 14.44
C LEU A 347 24.84 17.65 14.21
N ALA A 348 25.36 18.62 14.97
CA ALA A 348 24.96 20.02 14.86
C ALA A 348 25.14 20.58 13.45
N ASP A 349 26.33 20.38 12.84
CA ASP A 349 26.65 20.86 11.49
C ASP A 349 25.76 20.18 10.43
N TRP A 350 25.43 18.89 10.65
CA TRP A 350 24.55 18.14 9.75
C TRP A 350 23.13 18.72 9.77
N TRP A 351 22.58 19.02 10.95
CA TRP A 351 21.28 19.63 11.10
C TRP A 351 21.25 21.08 10.61
N GLU A 352 22.34 21.84 10.72
CA GLU A 352 22.44 23.16 10.12
C GLU A 352 22.34 23.07 8.59
N GLN A 353 23.04 22.13 7.97
CA GLN A 353 22.97 21.91 6.53
C GLN A 353 21.55 21.48 6.07
N ILE A 354 20.89 20.57 6.79
CA ILE A 354 19.51 20.18 6.52
C ILE A 354 18.57 21.38 6.65
N SER A 355 18.76 22.22 7.66
CA SER A 355 17.96 23.44 7.87
C SER A 355 18.10 24.43 6.72
N GLN A 356 19.28 24.55 6.12
CA GLN A 356 19.50 25.37 4.91
C GLN A 356 18.70 24.83 3.73
N TRP A 357 18.63 23.51 3.54
CA TRP A 357 17.80 22.92 2.47
C TRP A 357 16.30 23.12 2.74
N ARG A 358 15.85 22.92 3.97
CA ARG A 358 14.45 23.18 4.40
C ARG A 358 14.04 24.63 4.16
N SER A 359 14.97 25.59 4.35
CA SER A 359 14.68 27.01 4.14
C SER A 359 14.26 27.34 2.70
N ARG A 360 14.58 26.45 1.72
CA ARG A 360 14.12 26.58 0.32
C ARG A 360 12.62 26.35 0.17
N LYS A 361 11.96 25.74 1.17
CA LYS A 361 10.51 25.50 1.18
C LYS A 361 10.00 24.90 -0.14
N CYS A 362 10.62 23.81 -0.56
CA CYS A 362 10.43 23.21 -1.88
C CYS A 362 8.97 22.76 -2.19
N LEU A 363 8.11 22.69 -1.20
CA LEU A 363 6.68 22.38 -1.33
C LEU A 363 5.80 23.65 -1.39
N ASN A 364 6.37 24.85 -1.35
CA ASN A 364 5.57 26.05 -1.51
C ASN A 364 4.95 26.11 -2.91
N PHE A 365 3.70 26.56 -2.96
CA PHE A 365 2.95 26.80 -4.20
C PHE A 365 2.16 28.10 -4.09
N GLU A 366 1.84 28.69 -5.24
CA GLU A 366 1.03 29.90 -5.31
C GLU A 366 -0.42 29.52 -5.63
N GLN A 367 -1.33 29.78 -4.69
CA GLN A 367 -2.76 29.63 -4.88
C GLN A 367 -3.35 30.94 -5.39
N GLY A 368 -3.74 30.97 -6.67
CA GLY A 368 -4.49 32.07 -7.25
C GLY A 368 -5.98 32.04 -6.87
N GLU A 369 -6.72 33.08 -7.24
CA GLU A 369 -8.14 33.20 -6.90
C GLU A 369 -9.07 32.39 -7.83
N SER A 370 -8.66 32.18 -9.09
CA SER A 370 -9.54 31.66 -10.15
C SER A 370 -9.51 30.14 -10.33
N VAL A 371 -8.45 29.48 -9.93
CA VAL A 371 -8.25 28.03 -10.15
C VAL A 371 -7.74 27.38 -8.87
N ILE A 372 -8.34 26.26 -8.50
CA ILE A 372 -7.93 25.51 -7.31
C ILE A 372 -6.67 24.70 -7.63
N LYS A 373 -5.61 24.87 -6.84
CA LYS A 373 -4.44 24.01 -6.92
C LYS A 373 -4.69 22.67 -6.21
N PRO A 374 -4.25 21.54 -6.79
CA PRO A 374 -4.39 20.22 -6.14
C PRO A 374 -3.83 20.19 -4.72
N GLN A 375 -2.71 20.87 -4.48
CA GLN A 375 -2.07 21.00 -3.17
C GLN A 375 -3.03 21.60 -2.15
N LYS A 376 -3.78 22.64 -2.54
CA LYS A 376 -4.75 23.32 -1.67
C LYS A 376 -5.90 22.41 -1.24
N VAL A 377 -6.34 21.52 -2.13
CA VAL A 377 -7.36 20.52 -1.79
C VAL A 377 -6.85 19.57 -0.71
N ILE A 378 -5.60 19.10 -0.82
CA ILE A 378 -5.00 18.18 0.16
C ILE A 378 -4.77 18.87 1.52
N GLU A 379 -4.31 20.14 1.52
CA GLU A 379 -4.21 20.93 2.76
C GLU A 379 -5.58 21.09 3.45
N SER A 380 -6.63 21.39 2.68
CA SER A 380 -7.99 21.49 3.19
C SER A 380 -8.48 20.14 3.72
N LEU A 381 -8.18 19.03 3.04
CA LEU A 381 -8.48 17.68 3.49
C LEU A 381 -7.81 17.38 4.84
N TYR A 382 -6.51 17.66 4.98
CA TYR A 382 -5.78 17.48 6.24
C TYR A 382 -6.42 18.28 7.38
N LYS A 383 -6.72 19.55 7.14
CA LYS A 383 -7.38 20.45 8.09
C LYS A 383 -8.72 19.89 8.60
N HIS A 384 -9.58 19.41 7.69
CA HIS A 384 -10.92 18.91 8.06
C HIS A 384 -10.91 17.52 8.70
N THR A 385 -9.84 16.74 8.49
CA THR A 385 -9.68 15.43 9.10
C THR A 385 -8.74 15.43 10.31
N ASN A 386 -8.11 16.55 10.63
CA ASN A 386 -7.06 16.67 11.66
C ASN A 386 -5.96 15.59 11.53
N GLY A 387 -5.67 15.13 10.30
CA GLY A 387 -4.71 14.07 10.04
C GLY A 387 -5.15 12.66 10.47
N GLU A 388 -6.40 12.49 10.93
CA GLU A 388 -6.89 11.22 11.51
C GLU A 388 -7.54 10.27 10.50
N ALA A 389 -7.77 10.71 9.26
CA ALA A 389 -8.39 9.85 8.26
C ALA A 389 -7.47 8.71 7.80
N TYR A 390 -8.08 7.59 7.41
CA TYR A 390 -7.43 6.64 6.52
C TYR A 390 -7.55 7.17 5.09
N VAL A 391 -6.41 7.46 4.47
CA VAL A 391 -6.35 8.01 3.12
C VAL A 391 -5.91 6.93 2.14
N SER A 392 -6.85 6.45 1.34
CA SER A 392 -6.56 5.61 0.19
C SER A 392 -6.36 6.48 -1.03
N SER A 393 -5.36 6.20 -1.84
CA SER A 393 -5.12 6.94 -3.06
C SER A 393 -5.15 6.05 -4.29
N ASP A 394 -5.79 6.55 -5.33
CA ASP A 394 -5.56 6.06 -6.68
C ASP A 394 -4.19 6.52 -7.21
N VAL A 395 -3.85 6.11 -8.43
CA VAL A 395 -2.53 6.33 -9.01
C VAL A 395 -2.54 7.45 -10.05
N GLY A 396 -1.69 8.45 -9.84
CA GLY A 396 -1.54 9.62 -10.69
C GLY A 396 -0.92 10.80 -9.96
N GLN A 397 -1.09 12.03 -10.48
CA GLN A 397 -0.63 13.24 -9.81
C GLN A 397 -1.28 13.41 -8.42
N HIS A 398 -2.57 13.07 -8.30
CA HIS A 398 -3.32 13.12 -7.04
C HIS A 398 -2.68 12.26 -5.93
N GLN A 399 -2.09 11.10 -6.27
CA GLN A 399 -1.33 10.28 -5.34
C GLN A 399 -0.11 11.02 -4.78
N MET A 400 0.65 11.67 -5.66
CA MET A 400 1.84 12.41 -5.26
C MET A 400 1.47 13.66 -4.44
N PHE A 401 0.41 14.39 -4.81
CA PHE A 401 -0.08 15.50 -4.00
C PHE A 401 -0.52 15.03 -2.62
N ALA A 402 -1.25 13.92 -2.51
CA ALA A 402 -1.65 13.35 -1.21
C ALA A 402 -0.44 12.90 -0.38
N ALA A 403 0.57 12.31 -1.02
CA ALA A 403 1.79 11.87 -0.33
C ALA A 403 2.66 13.03 0.19
N LEU A 404 2.66 14.18 -0.51
CA LEU A 404 3.51 15.33 -0.18
C LEU A 404 2.84 16.33 0.76
N TYR A 405 1.52 16.53 0.64
CA TYR A 405 0.80 17.63 1.32
C TYR A 405 -0.14 17.17 2.43
N TYR A 406 -0.26 15.85 2.67
CA TYR A 406 -0.96 15.31 3.82
C TYR A 406 0.06 14.69 4.79
N PRO A 407 0.38 15.30 5.92
CA PRO A 407 1.26 14.71 6.93
C PRO A 407 0.63 13.46 7.56
N TYR A 408 1.33 12.34 7.48
CA TYR A 408 0.90 11.07 8.09
C TYR A 408 1.68 10.84 9.39
N ASP A 409 1.03 10.98 10.54
CA ASP A 409 1.65 10.79 11.86
C ASP A 409 1.50 9.37 12.40
N LYS A 410 0.62 8.58 11.81
CA LYS A 410 0.30 7.22 12.26
C LYS A 410 0.54 6.20 11.16
N PRO A 411 1.10 5.01 11.52
CA PRO A 411 1.23 3.92 10.56
C PRO A 411 -0.15 3.44 10.08
N ARG A 412 -0.18 2.80 8.91
CA ARG A 412 -1.38 2.19 8.30
C ARG A 412 -2.49 3.18 7.91
N ARG A 413 -2.21 4.51 7.94
CA ARG A 413 -3.17 5.55 7.51
C ARG A 413 -3.05 5.92 6.04
N TRP A 414 -1.92 5.65 5.42
CA TRP A 414 -1.67 5.85 3.99
C TRP A 414 -1.76 4.53 3.23
N ILE A 415 -2.70 4.44 2.29
CA ILE A 415 -3.02 3.22 1.56
C ILE A 415 -2.95 3.52 0.06
N ASN A 416 -1.98 2.91 -0.64
CA ASN A 416 -1.77 3.19 -2.05
C ASN A 416 -1.10 2.01 -2.76
N SER A 417 -1.26 1.93 -4.09
CA SER A 417 -0.52 1.00 -4.94
C SER A 417 0.80 1.65 -5.35
N GLY A 418 1.85 1.45 -4.53
CA GLY A 418 3.15 2.10 -4.76
C GLY A 418 4.06 1.33 -5.73
N GLY A 419 4.07 0.01 -5.66
CA GLY A 419 4.96 -0.83 -6.45
C GLY A 419 4.46 -1.10 -7.87
N LEU A 420 3.19 -1.49 -8.02
CA LEU A 420 2.58 -1.75 -9.34
C LEU A 420 2.00 -0.48 -9.97
N GLY A 421 1.51 0.46 -9.17
CA GLY A 421 0.91 1.69 -9.68
C GLY A 421 -0.46 1.47 -10.33
N THR A 422 -1.34 0.74 -9.68
CA THR A 422 -2.63 0.32 -10.23
C THR A 422 -3.67 1.43 -10.13
N MET A 423 -4.07 2.00 -11.26
CA MET A 423 -5.24 2.88 -11.36
C MET A 423 -6.53 2.06 -11.06
N GLY A 424 -7.49 2.69 -10.37
CA GLY A 424 -8.72 2.02 -9.92
C GLY A 424 -8.59 1.32 -8.55
N PHE A 425 -7.42 1.41 -7.91
CA PHE A 425 -7.16 0.84 -6.58
C PHE A 425 -7.90 1.58 -5.45
N GLY A 426 -8.00 2.92 -5.55
CA GLY A 426 -8.34 3.79 -4.42
C GLY A 426 -9.70 3.51 -3.78
N LEU A 427 -10.78 3.47 -4.58
CA LEU A 427 -12.14 3.26 -4.05
C LEU A 427 -12.30 1.88 -3.39
N PRO A 428 -11.97 0.74 -4.07
CA PRO A 428 -12.09 -0.55 -3.41
C PRO A 428 -11.23 -0.68 -2.15
N ALA A 429 -10.01 -0.15 -2.17
CA ALA A 429 -9.14 -0.18 -0.98
C ALA A 429 -9.75 0.59 0.19
N ALA A 430 -10.32 1.78 -0.04
CA ALA A 430 -11.03 2.55 0.99
C ALA A 430 -12.25 1.80 1.54
N MET A 431 -12.96 1.05 0.69
CA MET A 431 -14.07 0.20 1.13
C MET A 431 -13.56 -0.91 2.06
N GLY A 432 -12.45 -1.56 1.72
CA GLY A 432 -11.80 -2.56 2.58
C GLY A 432 -11.40 -1.98 3.95
N VAL A 433 -10.88 -0.74 3.97
CA VAL A 433 -10.63 0.02 5.20
C VAL A 433 -11.91 0.25 5.99
N GLN A 434 -13.00 0.66 5.33
CA GLN A 434 -14.26 0.96 6.02
C GLN A 434 -14.89 -0.30 6.63
N PHE A 435 -14.74 -1.48 6.01
CA PHE A 435 -15.14 -2.76 6.62
C PHE A 435 -14.29 -3.11 7.84
N ALA A 436 -13.01 -2.79 7.81
CA ALA A 436 -12.08 -3.05 8.91
C ALA A 436 -12.28 -2.08 10.09
N HIS A 437 -12.65 -0.84 9.79
CA HIS A 437 -12.77 0.27 10.74
C HIS A 437 -14.09 1.02 10.51
N PRO A 438 -15.25 0.45 10.92
CA PRO A 438 -16.57 1.01 10.60
C PRO A 438 -16.78 2.46 11.07
N ASP A 439 -16.19 2.83 12.20
CA ASP A 439 -16.35 4.14 12.83
C ASP A 439 -15.29 5.17 12.38
N ALA A 440 -14.33 4.74 11.56
CA ALA A 440 -13.26 5.62 11.10
C ALA A 440 -13.66 6.38 9.82
N THR A 441 -13.04 7.54 9.63
CA THR A 441 -13.15 8.28 8.38
C THR A 441 -12.25 7.66 7.32
N SER A 442 -12.84 7.04 6.30
CA SER A 442 -12.16 6.50 5.13
C SER A 442 -12.32 7.46 3.95
N VAL A 443 -11.18 7.89 3.38
CA VAL A 443 -11.12 8.86 2.30
C VAL A 443 -10.42 8.24 1.09
N VAL A 444 -10.94 8.53 -0.11
CA VAL A 444 -10.28 8.24 -1.38
C VAL A 444 -9.79 9.55 -1.99
N VAL A 445 -8.50 9.69 -2.23
CA VAL A 445 -7.96 10.73 -3.09
C VAL A 445 -7.77 10.13 -4.48
N THR A 446 -8.50 10.63 -5.47
CA THR A 446 -8.51 10.06 -6.83
C THR A 446 -8.44 11.15 -7.90
N GLY A 447 -8.31 10.75 -9.15
CA GLY A 447 -8.46 11.59 -10.33
C GLY A 447 -9.60 11.09 -11.20
N ASP A 448 -10.06 11.95 -12.08
CA ASP A 448 -11.16 11.73 -13.02
C ASP A 448 -10.97 10.47 -13.91
N GLY A 449 -9.73 10.16 -14.27
CA GLY A 449 -9.42 8.94 -15.04
C GLY A 449 -9.42 7.67 -14.20
N SER A 450 -8.79 7.69 -13.02
CA SER A 450 -8.61 6.52 -12.17
C SER A 450 -9.92 6.01 -11.58
N ILE A 451 -10.78 6.93 -11.10
CA ILE A 451 -12.04 6.54 -10.45
C ILE A 451 -12.96 5.73 -11.37
N GLN A 452 -12.89 5.97 -12.68
CA GLN A 452 -13.74 5.28 -13.66
C GLN A 452 -13.43 3.79 -13.79
N MET A 453 -12.23 3.33 -13.37
CA MET A 453 -11.81 1.94 -13.55
C MET A 453 -12.51 0.96 -12.59
N ASN A 454 -13.00 1.43 -11.45
CA ASN A 454 -13.78 0.63 -10.48
C ASN A 454 -15.03 1.39 -9.98
N ILE A 455 -15.57 2.28 -10.79
CA ILE A 455 -16.69 3.15 -10.41
C ILE A 455 -17.98 2.38 -10.10
N GLN A 456 -18.15 1.17 -10.66
CA GLN A 456 -19.28 0.29 -10.39
C GLN A 456 -19.39 -0.10 -8.91
N GLU A 457 -18.30 0.01 -8.13
CA GLU A 457 -18.29 -0.28 -6.70
C GLU A 457 -19.07 0.76 -5.87
N LEU A 458 -19.49 1.87 -6.47
CA LEU A 458 -20.50 2.75 -5.86
C LEU A 458 -21.78 1.98 -5.52
N SER A 459 -22.18 0.99 -6.32
CA SER A 459 -23.28 0.07 -6.01
C SER A 459 -23.00 -0.78 -4.76
N THR A 460 -21.77 -1.22 -4.55
CA THR A 460 -21.37 -1.96 -3.36
C THR A 460 -21.38 -1.05 -2.12
N CYS A 461 -20.91 0.20 -2.26
CA CYS A 461 -21.01 1.19 -1.17
C CYS A 461 -22.45 1.43 -0.75
N LEU A 462 -23.40 1.49 -1.68
CA LEU A 462 -24.81 1.62 -1.37
C LEU A 462 -25.35 0.40 -0.64
N GLN A 463 -25.05 -0.81 -1.13
CA GLN A 463 -25.53 -2.07 -0.55
C GLN A 463 -25.15 -2.23 0.92
N TYR A 464 -23.94 -1.78 1.27
CA TYR A 464 -23.37 -1.94 2.63
C TYR A 464 -23.36 -0.64 3.45
N ASN A 465 -23.98 0.42 2.96
CA ASN A 465 -24.04 1.74 3.62
C ASN A 465 -22.65 2.26 4.03
N LEU A 466 -21.66 2.17 3.13
CA LEU A 466 -20.29 2.60 3.42
C LEU A 466 -20.14 4.12 3.28
N PRO A 467 -19.82 4.87 4.35
CA PRO A 467 -19.73 6.33 4.33
C PRO A 467 -18.38 6.86 3.81
N VAL A 468 -17.81 6.22 2.81
CA VAL A 468 -16.54 6.60 2.20
C VAL A 468 -16.61 8.00 1.59
N LYS A 469 -15.53 8.80 1.71
CA LYS A 469 -15.41 10.13 1.14
C LYS A 469 -14.50 10.09 -0.09
N ILE A 470 -15.05 10.36 -1.26
CA ILE A 470 -14.28 10.45 -2.52
C ILE A 470 -13.93 11.91 -2.78
N ILE A 471 -12.65 12.22 -2.77
CA ILE A 471 -12.06 13.52 -3.10
C ILE A 471 -11.42 13.40 -4.48
N SER A 472 -12.17 13.77 -5.52
CA SER A 472 -11.71 13.68 -6.91
C SER A 472 -11.03 14.99 -7.33
N LEU A 473 -9.74 14.93 -7.62
CA LEU A 473 -8.94 16.01 -8.19
C LEU A 473 -9.11 15.97 -9.71
N ASN A 474 -10.19 16.58 -10.19
CA ASN A 474 -10.59 16.55 -11.61
C ASN A 474 -9.81 17.59 -12.42
N ASN A 475 -8.76 17.17 -13.08
CA ASN A 475 -7.97 18.00 -13.99
C ASN A 475 -8.26 17.71 -15.47
N ARG A 476 -9.25 16.87 -15.78
CA ARG A 476 -9.64 16.44 -17.13
C ARG A 476 -8.46 15.89 -17.96
N ALA A 477 -7.53 15.21 -17.29
CA ALA A 477 -6.35 14.65 -17.93
C ALA A 477 -5.80 13.42 -17.16
N LEU A 478 -5.11 12.56 -17.87
CA LEU A 478 -4.16 11.61 -17.28
C LEU A 478 -2.91 12.41 -16.87
N GLY A 479 -3.02 13.11 -15.73
CA GLY A 479 -2.13 14.22 -15.37
C GLY A 479 -0.65 13.84 -15.29
N MET A 480 -0.30 12.64 -14.78
CA MET A 480 1.08 12.17 -14.74
C MET A 480 1.62 11.89 -16.16
N VAL A 481 0.81 11.28 -17.03
CA VAL A 481 1.18 11.05 -18.45
C VAL A 481 1.41 12.38 -19.16
N ARG A 482 0.49 13.34 -19.00
CA ARG A 482 0.62 14.69 -19.54
C ARG A 482 1.90 15.37 -19.04
N GLN A 483 2.19 15.32 -17.75
CA GLN A 483 3.41 15.89 -17.16
C GLN A 483 4.69 15.35 -17.83
N TRP A 484 4.76 14.04 -18.08
CA TRP A 484 5.88 13.43 -18.79
C TRP A 484 5.95 13.88 -20.25
N GLN A 485 4.77 14.04 -20.92
CA GLN A 485 4.72 14.54 -22.29
C GLN A 485 5.19 16.00 -22.37
N ASP A 486 4.84 16.84 -21.39
CA ASP A 486 5.35 18.21 -21.29
C ASP A 486 6.88 18.23 -21.10
N MET A 487 7.39 17.47 -20.15
CA MET A 487 8.79 17.55 -19.74
C MET A 487 9.77 16.90 -20.71
N ILE A 488 9.38 15.79 -21.36
CA ILE A 488 10.28 14.96 -22.17
C ILE A 488 9.93 15.03 -23.64
N TYR A 489 8.64 15.11 -23.97
CA TYR A 489 8.15 15.02 -25.35
C TYR A 489 7.73 16.37 -25.96
N LYS A 490 8.21 17.48 -25.39
CA LYS A 490 7.98 18.86 -25.88
C LYS A 490 6.51 19.22 -26.02
N GLY A 491 5.65 18.76 -25.07
CA GLY A 491 4.23 19.02 -25.08
C GLY A 491 3.46 18.30 -26.20
N ARG A 492 4.00 17.24 -26.79
CA ARG A 492 3.27 16.42 -27.74
C ARG A 492 2.30 15.50 -26.99
N HIS A 493 1.15 16.05 -26.63
CA HIS A 493 0.11 15.34 -25.89
C HIS A 493 -0.60 14.33 -26.79
N SER A 494 -0.44 13.06 -26.50
CA SER A 494 -1.13 11.96 -27.19
C SER A 494 -1.97 11.19 -26.19
N HIS A 495 -3.30 11.25 -26.35
CA HIS A 495 -4.28 10.52 -25.55
C HIS A 495 -4.15 10.74 -24.03
N SER A 496 -3.74 11.93 -23.60
CA SER A 496 -3.60 12.28 -22.19
C SER A 496 -4.69 13.22 -21.65
N TYR A 497 -5.50 13.81 -22.55
CA TYR A 497 -6.66 14.60 -22.15
C TYR A 497 -7.94 13.77 -22.18
N MET A 498 -8.82 14.04 -21.23
CA MET A 498 -10.15 13.42 -21.10
C MET A 498 -11.18 14.40 -21.66
N ASP A 499 -11.38 14.41 -22.97
CA ASP A 499 -12.26 15.37 -23.67
C ASP A 499 -13.73 15.16 -23.34
N SER A 500 -14.13 13.90 -23.14
CA SER A 500 -15.47 13.51 -22.71
C SER A 500 -15.45 13.06 -21.26
N MET A 501 -16.15 13.77 -20.38
CA MET A 501 -16.18 13.51 -18.95
C MET A 501 -17.62 13.29 -18.47
N PRO A 502 -17.92 12.22 -17.71
CA PRO A 502 -19.21 12.07 -17.10
C PRO A 502 -19.47 13.17 -16.05
N ASP A 503 -20.72 13.49 -15.83
CA ASP A 503 -21.13 14.29 -14.68
C ASP A 503 -21.09 13.42 -13.44
N PHE A 504 -20.00 13.50 -12.67
CA PHE A 504 -19.78 12.64 -11.50
C PHE A 504 -20.78 12.92 -10.38
N VAL A 505 -21.33 14.12 -10.28
CA VAL A 505 -22.37 14.45 -9.30
C VAL A 505 -23.64 13.68 -9.61
N LYS A 506 -24.14 13.78 -10.84
CA LYS A 506 -25.31 13.01 -11.28
C LYS A 506 -25.08 11.51 -11.21
N LEU A 507 -23.86 11.06 -11.51
CA LEU A 507 -23.50 9.66 -11.40
C LEU A 507 -23.59 9.18 -9.94
N ALA A 508 -23.01 9.91 -8.99
CA ALA A 508 -23.12 9.60 -7.57
C ALA A 508 -24.58 9.57 -7.11
N GLU A 509 -25.39 10.55 -7.52
CA GLU A 509 -26.82 10.61 -7.21
C GLU A 509 -27.61 9.42 -7.81
N ALA A 510 -27.28 9.00 -9.04
CA ALA A 510 -27.87 7.82 -9.68
C ALA A 510 -27.59 6.51 -8.91
N TYR A 511 -26.45 6.43 -8.22
CA TYR A 511 -26.12 5.34 -7.30
C TYR A 511 -26.66 5.53 -5.88
N GLY A 512 -27.46 6.59 -5.62
CA GLY A 512 -28.07 6.84 -4.29
C GLY A 512 -27.13 7.53 -3.28
N HIS A 513 -26.03 8.11 -3.75
CA HIS A 513 -25.05 8.80 -2.94
C HIS A 513 -25.18 10.33 -3.01
N VAL A 514 -24.38 11.05 -2.27
CA VAL A 514 -24.32 12.52 -2.33
C VAL A 514 -23.21 12.94 -3.27
N GLY A 515 -23.54 13.72 -4.30
CA GLY A 515 -22.59 14.41 -5.16
C GLY A 515 -22.40 15.86 -4.71
N ILE A 516 -21.15 16.33 -4.69
CA ILE A 516 -20.79 17.72 -4.42
C ILE A 516 -19.83 18.17 -5.52
N LYS A 517 -20.19 19.24 -6.24
CA LYS A 517 -19.31 19.88 -7.20
C LYS A 517 -18.62 21.09 -6.58
N VAL A 518 -17.33 21.27 -6.88
CA VAL A 518 -16.53 22.41 -6.43
C VAL A 518 -15.78 22.96 -7.63
N ASP A 519 -16.18 24.15 -8.08
CA ASP A 519 -15.59 24.80 -9.26
C ASP A 519 -14.74 26.03 -8.88
N SER A 520 -14.81 26.52 -7.63
CA SER A 520 -14.09 27.69 -7.15
C SER A 520 -13.45 27.49 -5.79
N LEU A 521 -12.37 28.22 -5.51
CA LEU A 521 -11.67 28.18 -4.22
C LEU A 521 -12.57 28.60 -3.05
N SER A 522 -13.47 29.55 -3.27
CA SER A 522 -14.38 30.07 -2.24
C SER A 522 -15.39 29.01 -1.76
N GLU A 523 -15.67 27.99 -2.56
CA GLU A 523 -16.58 26.90 -2.22
C GLU A 523 -15.90 25.75 -1.46
N LEU A 524 -14.57 25.62 -1.56
CA LEU A 524 -13.83 24.43 -1.13
C LEU A 524 -14.03 24.11 0.36
N ASP A 525 -13.83 25.08 1.25
CA ASP A 525 -13.92 24.82 2.71
C ASP A 525 -15.34 24.45 3.13
N ALA A 526 -16.36 25.14 2.60
CA ALA A 526 -17.78 24.82 2.89
C ALA A 526 -18.18 23.45 2.33
N ALA A 527 -17.66 23.09 1.16
CA ALA A 527 -17.91 21.78 0.55
C ALA A 527 -17.24 20.66 1.36
N MET A 528 -16.01 20.86 1.86
CA MET A 528 -15.33 19.92 2.75
C MET A 528 -16.12 19.74 4.07
N GLU A 529 -16.55 20.83 4.71
CA GLU A 529 -17.38 20.77 5.92
C GLU A 529 -18.65 19.96 5.66
N LYS A 530 -19.38 20.25 4.57
CA LYS A 530 -20.56 19.47 4.18
C LYS A 530 -20.23 18.00 3.93
N CYS A 531 -19.13 17.69 3.25
CA CYS A 531 -18.70 16.32 2.96
C CYS A 531 -18.53 15.51 4.25
N PHE A 532 -17.80 16.05 5.23
CA PHE A 532 -17.50 15.34 6.47
C PHE A 532 -18.64 15.36 7.48
N SER A 533 -19.65 16.24 7.33
CA SER A 533 -20.87 16.23 8.15
C SER A 533 -21.82 15.06 7.82
N ILE A 534 -21.71 14.49 6.62
CA ILE A 534 -22.54 13.35 6.17
C ILE A 534 -21.83 12.05 6.57
N THR A 535 -22.40 11.30 7.51
CA THR A 535 -21.76 10.10 8.09
C THR A 535 -22.50 8.79 7.76
N ASP A 536 -23.66 8.86 7.10
CA ASP A 536 -24.51 7.70 6.84
C ASP A 536 -24.38 7.12 5.43
N ARG A 537 -23.65 7.78 4.53
CA ARG A 537 -23.49 7.36 3.13
C ARG A 537 -22.25 7.94 2.48
N LEU A 538 -21.90 7.40 1.33
CA LEU A 538 -20.79 7.90 0.52
C LEU A 538 -21.07 9.33 0.02
N VAL A 539 -20.02 10.15 0.04
CA VAL A 539 -20.01 11.47 -0.61
C VAL A 539 -18.95 11.48 -1.71
N PHE A 540 -19.34 11.88 -2.91
CA PHE A 540 -18.45 12.09 -4.04
C PHE A 540 -18.26 13.59 -4.28
N MET A 541 -17.07 14.11 -3.98
CA MET A 541 -16.68 15.48 -4.30
C MET A 541 -15.95 15.52 -5.63
N ASP A 542 -16.52 16.17 -6.65
CA ASP A 542 -15.87 16.44 -7.93
C ASP A 542 -15.30 17.85 -7.90
N ILE A 543 -13.97 17.96 -7.71
CA ILE A 543 -13.27 19.23 -7.52
C ILE A 543 -12.49 19.57 -8.77
N ALA A 544 -12.87 20.64 -9.47
CA ALA A 544 -12.14 21.15 -10.62
C ALA A 544 -10.80 21.76 -10.16
N VAL A 545 -9.70 21.16 -10.59
CA VAL A 545 -8.36 21.62 -10.24
C VAL A 545 -7.56 22.05 -11.47
N ASP A 546 -6.46 22.76 -11.24
CA ASP A 546 -5.59 23.26 -12.32
C ASP A 546 -5.12 22.11 -13.22
N GLN A 547 -5.56 22.15 -14.47
CA GLN A 547 -5.20 21.15 -15.49
C GLN A 547 -3.70 21.13 -15.79
N ASN A 548 -3.03 22.28 -15.65
CA ASN A 548 -1.62 22.44 -16.03
C ASN A 548 -0.65 22.29 -14.87
N GLU A 549 -1.15 22.01 -13.66
CA GLU A 549 -0.27 21.81 -12.51
C GLU A 549 0.59 20.56 -12.68
N HIS A 550 1.86 20.70 -12.33
CA HIS A 550 2.82 19.59 -12.27
C HIS A 550 3.18 19.27 -10.84
N VAL A 551 3.53 18.02 -10.58
CA VAL A 551 4.07 17.62 -9.28
C VAL A 551 5.53 18.02 -9.20
N TYR A 552 5.82 18.92 -8.30
CA TYR A 552 7.18 19.31 -7.90
C TYR A 552 7.35 19.15 -6.39
N PRO A 553 8.59 18.90 -5.89
CA PRO A 553 9.82 18.65 -6.63
C PRO A 553 9.82 17.37 -7.49
N MET A 554 10.77 17.24 -8.41
CA MET A 554 10.92 16.05 -9.23
C MET A 554 12.41 15.83 -9.57
N GLN A 555 12.92 14.61 -9.40
CA GLN A 555 14.26 14.22 -9.83
C GLN A 555 14.42 14.36 -11.34
N ILE A 556 15.61 14.78 -11.77
CA ILE A 556 15.99 14.80 -13.18
C ILE A 556 16.31 13.36 -13.62
N LYS A 557 15.70 12.91 -14.71
CA LYS A 557 15.90 11.57 -15.25
C LYS A 557 17.40 11.28 -15.48
N TYR A 558 17.88 10.14 -14.98
CA TYR A 558 19.29 9.69 -15.01
C TYR A 558 20.27 10.61 -14.24
N GLY A 559 19.79 11.57 -13.47
CA GLY A 559 20.57 12.39 -12.56
C GLY A 559 20.94 11.68 -11.27
N ALA A 560 21.73 12.35 -10.44
CA ALA A 560 21.92 11.95 -9.04
C ALA A 560 20.61 12.16 -8.26
N MET A 561 20.56 11.65 -7.05
CA MET A 561 19.35 11.73 -6.23
C MET A 561 18.95 13.17 -5.90
N ASP A 562 19.93 14.05 -5.78
CA ASP A 562 19.75 15.47 -5.48
C ASP A 562 19.70 16.39 -6.71
N ASP A 563 19.82 15.84 -7.92
CA ASP A 563 19.52 16.55 -9.15
C ASP A 563 18.01 16.69 -9.32
N MET A 564 17.47 17.84 -8.97
CA MET A 564 16.01 18.03 -8.90
C MET A 564 15.54 19.26 -9.68
N ARG A 565 14.29 19.19 -10.16
CA ARG A 565 13.48 20.35 -10.54
C ARG A 565 12.59 20.72 -9.35
N LEU A 566 12.70 21.96 -8.89
CA LEU A 566 11.88 22.49 -7.81
C LEU A 566 10.63 23.19 -8.31
N SER A 567 10.67 23.69 -9.55
CA SER A 567 9.55 24.29 -10.28
C SER A 567 9.74 24.13 -11.78
N LYS A 568 8.87 24.74 -12.57
CA LYS A 568 8.97 24.75 -14.03
C LYS A 568 10.30 25.35 -14.53
N THR A 569 10.84 26.31 -13.80
CA THR A 569 12.05 27.08 -14.18
C THR A 569 13.25 26.85 -13.25
N GLU A 570 13.02 26.36 -12.03
CA GLU A 570 14.06 26.22 -11.01
C GLU A 570 14.59 24.79 -10.91
N ARG A 571 15.91 24.67 -10.79
CA ARG A 571 16.64 23.40 -10.56
C ARG A 571 17.62 23.56 -9.41
N THR A 572 18.06 22.40 -8.84
CA THR A 572 19.14 22.35 -7.86
C THR A 572 20.49 22.53 -8.49
#